data_68af0a0faaa31dbebb7e4fc16ead7d4a
#
_entry.id   68af0a0faaa31dbebb7e4fc16ead7d4a
#
_cell.length_a   1.000
_cell.length_b   1.000
_cell.length_c   1.000
_cell.angle_alpha   90.00
_cell.angle_beta   90.00
_cell.angle_gamma   90.00
#
_symmetry.space_group_name_H-M   'P 1'
#
loop_
_entity.id
_entity.type
_entity.pdbx_description
1 polymer ?
#
loop_
_entity_poly.entity_id
_entity_poly.type
_entity_poly.pdbx_seq_one_letter_code
_entity_poly.pdbx_strand_id
1 'polypeptide(L)'
;MYFLNNAGGWNKSHEQVEETPRIDSFETSSLYGTGCIWCGHGLIQAHKADERSVLLHLKCRDQRVSLSYSANGFGGQQTFFLCPECGKRVRYLYLTQGFLCRTCAKLNYRSQQQTRDSMTYYHKGMEYAKEHLSLPPADLNGFSFCAWIPDRPRGMHQTTYRKHLKRFLRYQRRHEARTLADLMRIIGKVEINRLMREQKREQPRNGGKYG
;
A
#
# COMPACT_ATOMS: atom_id res chain seq x y z
N MET A 1 -13.33 -1.27 13.80
CA MET A 1 -12.39 -0.69 12.80
C MET A 1 -10.99 -1.05 13.28
N TYR A 2 -10.44 -2.18 12.81
CA TYR A 2 -9.10 -2.61 13.22
C TYR A 2 -8.09 -1.86 12.33
N PHE A 3 -7.41 -0.92 12.94
CA PHE A 3 -6.22 -0.33 12.34
C PHE A 3 -5.20 -1.45 12.19
N LEU A 4 -4.93 -1.89 10.96
CA LEU A 4 -3.74 -2.67 10.65
C LEU A 4 -2.53 -1.79 10.97
N ASN A 5 -2.08 -1.87 12.22
CA ASN A 5 -0.85 -1.22 12.65
C ASN A 5 0.27 -1.68 11.71
N ASN A 6 0.88 -0.71 11.09
CA ASN A 6 2.05 -0.77 10.25
C ASN A 6 3.16 -1.64 10.87
N ALA A 7 3.15 -2.92 10.57
CA ALA A 7 4.27 -3.83 10.83
C ALA A 7 5.38 -3.59 9.80
N GLY A 8 5.90 -2.40 9.77
CA GLY A 8 7.09 -2.03 9.03
C GLY A 8 7.85 -1.03 9.87
N GLY A 9 9.14 -1.14 9.97
CA GLY A 9 10.01 -0.44 10.91
C GLY A 9 9.62 1.01 11.20
N TRP A 10 9.95 1.49 12.38
CA TRP A 10 9.58 2.78 12.96
C TRP A 10 9.93 4.00 12.10
N ASN A 11 10.83 3.85 11.12
CA ASN A 11 11.25 4.90 10.19
C ASN A 11 10.63 4.67 8.80
N LYS A 12 9.43 5.18 8.57
CA LYS A 12 8.87 5.30 7.23
C LYS A 12 9.60 6.42 6.50
N SER A 13 10.39 6.06 5.51
CA SER A 13 11.15 7.05 4.70
C SER A 13 10.28 7.86 3.73
N HIS A 14 9.05 7.42 3.48
CA HIS A 14 8.14 8.05 2.51
C HIS A 14 6.70 7.99 2.98
N GLU A 15 5.93 9.03 2.67
CA GLU A 15 4.48 9.07 2.88
C GLU A 15 3.75 8.10 1.93
N GLN A 16 2.52 7.74 2.28
CA GLN A 16 1.71 6.82 1.50
C GLN A 16 0.77 7.55 0.56
N VAL A 17 0.68 7.05 -0.67
CA VAL A 17 -0.25 7.55 -1.70
C VAL A 17 -1.70 7.58 -1.18
N GLU A 18 -2.09 6.57 -0.41
CA GLU A 18 -3.44 6.39 0.10
C GLU A 18 -3.80 7.35 1.23
N GLU A 19 -2.81 7.89 1.94
CA GLU A 19 -2.96 8.83 3.06
C GLU A 19 -2.77 10.30 2.62
N THR A 20 -2.15 10.52 1.47
CA THR A 20 -1.85 11.87 0.97
C THR A 20 -3.04 12.46 0.22
N PRO A 21 -3.48 13.69 0.55
CA PRO A 21 -4.52 14.38 -0.19
C PRO A 21 -4.18 14.49 -1.67
N ARG A 22 -5.15 14.26 -2.55
CA ARG A 22 -4.93 14.30 -4.00
C ARG A 22 -6.10 14.93 -4.73
N ILE A 23 -5.84 15.45 -5.91
CA ILE A 23 -6.86 15.93 -6.85
C ILE A 23 -6.84 15.06 -8.11
N ASP A 24 -8.03 14.88 -8.72
CA ASP A 24 -8.19 14.17 -9.99
C ASP A 24 -8.36 15.18 -11.14
N SER A 25 -7.68 14.95 -12.24
CA SER A 25 -7.82 15.76 -13.45
C SER A 25 -9.23 15.73 -14.06
N PHE A 26 -9.98 14.67 -13.81
CA PHE A 26 -11.36 14.56 -14.25
C PHE A 26 -12.27 15.63 -13.59
N GLU A 27 -12.09 15.88 -12.29
CA GLU A 27 -12.85 16.90 -11.58
C GLU A 27 -12.56 18.33 -12.10
N THR A 28 -11.34 18.57 -12.58
CA THR A 28 -10.97 19.87 -13.17
C THR A 28 -11.57 20.09 -14.55
N SER A 29 -11.87 19.05 -15.29
CA SER A 29 -12.46 19.14 -16.62
C SER A 29 -13.89 19.66 -16.59
N SER A 30 -14.62 19.44 -15.50
CA SER A 30 -16.00 19.90 -15.27
C SER A 30 -16.09 21.31 -14.66
N LEU A 31 -14.97 21.95 -14.36
CA LEU A 31 -14.96 23.32 -13.84
C LEU A 31 -15.27 24.34 -14.95
N TYR A 32 -16.29 25.15 -14.71
CA TYR A 32 -16.61 26.35 -15.50
C TYR A 32 -16.31 27.60 -14.64
N GLY A 33 -15.18 28.25 -14.90
CA GLY A 33 -14.75 29.43 -14.11
C GLY A 33 -14.17 29.03 -12.75
N THR A 34 -14.71 29.56 -11.65
CA THR A 34 -14.29 29.25 -10.28
C THR A 34 -15.16 28.18 -9.67
N GLY A 35 -14.54 27.22 -9.00
CA GLY A 35 -15.24 26.12 -8.32
C GLY A 35 -14.40 25.53 -7.20
N CYS A 36 -14.89 24.44 -6.61
CA CYS A 36 -14.17 23.68 -5.59
C CYS A 36 -13.89 22.26 -6.07
N ILE A 37 -12.70 21.78 -5.78
CA ILE A 37 -12.27 20.42 -6.08
C ILE A 37 -12.05 19.68 -4.76
N TRP A 38 -12.52 18.44 -4.67
CA TRP A 38 -12.27 17.59 -3.51
C TRP A 38 -10.84 17.05 -3.51
N CYS A 39 -10.10 17.21 -2.41
CA CYS A 39 -8.71 16.73 -2.30
C CYS A 39 -8.50 15.59 -1.28
N GLY A 40 -9.57 14.91 -0.87
CA GLY A 40 -9.50 13.83 0.11
C GLY A 40 -9.57 14.26 1.58
N HIS A 41 -9.16 15.47 1.92
CA HIS A 41 -9.24 16.06 3.27
C HIS A 41 -10.03 17.36 3.33
N GLY A 42 -10.60 17.80 2.22
CA GLY A 42 -11.39 19.02 2.16
C GLY A 42 -11.53 19.55 0.74
N LEU A 43 -12.25 20.64 0.62
CA LEU A 43 -12.44 21.35 -0.64
C LEU A 43 -11.30 22.36 -0.86
N ILE A 44 -10.75 22.38 -2.06
CA ILE A 44 -9.80 23.38 -2.53
C ILE A 44 -10.47 24.22 -3.58
N GLN A 45 -10.37 25.53 -3.44
CA GLN A 45 -10.82 26.44 -4.47
C GLN A 45 -9.91 26.32 -5.70
N ALA A 46 -10.54 26.21 -6.86
CA ALA A 46 -9.87 26.11 -8.13
C ALA A 46 -10.51 27.07 -9.13
N HIS A 47 -9.68 27.75 -9.91
CA HIS A 47 -10.12 28.63 -10.97
C HIS A 47 -9.50 28.17 -12.30
N LYS A 48 -10.34 27.97 -13.32
CA LYS A 48 -9.87 27.69 -14.67
C LYS A 48 -9.34 29.00 -15.27
N ALA A 49 -8.02 29.14 -15.24
CA ALA A 49 -7.36 30.39 -15.68
C ALA A 49 -7.40 30.55 -17.21
N ASP A 50 -7.32 29.44 -17.93
CA ASP A 50 -7.47 29.33 -19.38
C ASP A 50 -7.85 27.89 -19.76
N GLU A 51 -8.00 27.61 -21.08
CA GLU A 51 -8.37 26.26 -21.54
C GLU A 51 -7.33 25.19 -21.15
N ARG A 52 -6.09 25.58 -20.88
CA ARG A 52 -4.96 24.67 -20.65
C ARG A 52 -4.36 24.83 -19.25
N SER A 53 -4.94 25.59 -18.36
CA SER A 53 -4.43 25.72 -17.00
C SER A 53 -5.52 25.94 -15.95
N VAL A 54 -5.25 25.44 -14.76
CA VAL A 54 -6.05 25.63 -13.55
C VAL A 54 -5.18 26.26 -12.48
N LEU A 55 -5.70 27.29 -11.82
CA LEU A 55 -5.14 27.91 -10.63
C LEU A 55 -5.77 27.25 -9.41
N LEU A 56 -4.95 26.67 -8.54
CA LEU A 56 -5.36 26.02 -7.30
C LEU A 56 -4.99 26.93 -6.13
N HIS A 57 -5.99 27.31 -5.31
CA HIS A 57 -5.80 28.19 -4.16
C HIS A 57 -5.45 27.36 -2.93
N LEU A 58 -4.19 27.40 -2.50
CA LEU A 58 -3.70 26.79 -1.28
C LEU A 58 -3.66 27.82 -0.15
N LYS A 59 -3.72 27.38 1.10
CA LYS A 59 -3.73 28.26 2.28
C LYS A 59 -2.62 29.33 2.30
N CYS A 60 -1.45 29.01 1.76
CA CYS A 60 -0.27 29.89 1.82
C CYS A 60 0.17 30.44 0.45
N ARG A 61 -0.34 29.90 -0.65
CA ARG A 61 0.05 30.30 -2.00
C ARG A 61 -0.89 29.72 -3.05
N ASP A 62 -0.97 30.40 -4.18
CA ASP A 62 -1.63 29.87 -5.36
C ASP A 62 -0.66 29.05 -6.20
N GLN A 63 -1.17 27.97 -6.81
CA GLN A 63 -0.39 27.13 -7.69
C GLN A 63 -1.09 26.97 -9.04
N ARG A 64 -0.42 27.38 -10.13
CA ARG A 64 -0.89 27.13 -11.48
C ARG A 64 -0.45 25.73 -11.92
N VAL A 65 -1.39 24.96 -12.46
CA VAL A 65 -1.15 23.62 -13.00
C VAL A 65 -1.64 23.58 -14.45
N SER A 66 -0.76 23.18 -15.35
CA SER A 66 -1.10 23.03 -16.76
C SER A 66 -1.88 21.74 -17.02
N LEU A 67 -2.80 21.80 -17.97
CA LEU A 67 -3.63 20.69 -18.42
C LEU A 67 -3.17 20.20 -19.79
N SER A 68 -3.28 18.91 -20.00
CA SER A 68 -3.06 18.24 -21.28
C SER A 68 -4.28 17.38 -21.61
N TYR A 69 -4.69 17.39 -22.84
CA TYR A 69 -5.84 16.64 -23.34
C TYR A 69 -5.37 15.50 -24.25
N SER A 70 -6.08 14.39 -24.19
CA SER A 70 -5.86 13.23 -25.06
C SER A 70 -7.22 12.71 -25.53
N ALA A 71 -7.37 12.44 -26.82
CA ALA A 71 -8.55 11.73 -27.32
C ALA A 71 -8.65 10.35 -26.66
N ASN A 72 -9.85 9.95 -26.29
CA ASN A 72 -10.14 8.59 -25.86
C ASN A 72 -10.75 7.80 -27.01
N GLY A 73 -10.68 6.46 -26.93
CA GLY A 73 -11.17 5.57 -27.99
C GLY A 73 -12.69 5.60 -28.26
N PHE A 74 -13.45 6.41 -27.48
CA PHE A 74 -14.91 6.55 -27.59
C PHE A 74 -15.33 7.93 -28.08
N GLY A 75 -14.45 8.67 -28.76
CA GLY A 75 -14.77 9.98 -29.33
C GLY A 75 -14.76 11.16 -28.35
N GLY A 76 -14.41 10.94 -27.10
CA GLY A 76 -14.28 11.99 -26.08
C GLY A 76 -12.82 12.43 -25.86
N GLN A 77 -12.64 13.40 -24.97
CA GLN A 77 -11.32 13.85 -24.51
C GLN A 77 -11.12 13.50 -23.04
N GLN A 78 -9.92 13.05 -22.71
CA GLN A 78 -9.48 12.82 -21.34
C GLN A 78 -8.48 13.90 -20.93
N THR A 79 -8.74 14.52 -19.79
CA THR A 79 -7.89 15.57 -19.22
C THR A 79 -6.83 14.96 -18.31
N PHE A 80 -5.62 15.51 -18.36
CA PHE A 80 -4.51 15.15 -17.50
C PHE A 80 -3.85 16.42 -16.97
N PHE A 81 -3.25 16.33 -15.79
CA PHE A 81 -2.34 17.36 -15.30
C PHE A 81 -0.95 17.18 -15.89
N LEU A 82 -0.25 18.27 -16.12
CA LEU A 82 1.20 18.29 -16.28
C LEU A 82 1.82 18.61 -14.91
N CYS A 83 2.68 17.72 -14.42
CA CYS A 83 3.32 17.94 -13.13
C CYS A 83 4.16 19.21 -13.17
N PRO A 84 4.00 20.16 -12.23
CA PRO A 84 4.72 21.43 -12.24
C PRO A 84 6.24 21.27 -12.13
N GLU A 85 6.71 20.17 -11.54
CA GLU A 85 8.15 19.93 -11.35
C GLU A 85 8.79 19.17 -12.50
N CYS A 86 8.19 18.06 -12.96
CA CYS A 86 8.81 17.20 -13.97
C CYS A 86 8.14 17.23 -15.34
N GLY A 87 7.05 17.99 -15.52
CA GLY A 87 6.30 18.10 -16.78
C GLY A 87 5.56 16.82 -17.21
N LYS A 88 5.68 15.72 -16.49
CA LYS A 88 5.01 14.45 -16.85
C LYS A 88 3.51 14.57 -16.77
N ARG A 89 2.83 13.95 -17.75
CA ARG A 89 1.38 13.85 -17.80
C ARG A 89 0.89 12.82 -16.79
N VAL A 90 0.02 13.26 -15.86
CA VAL A 90 -0.52 12.44 -14.78
C VAL A 90 -2.00 12.71 -14.56
N ARG A 91 -2.73 11.71 -14.07
CA ARG A 91 -4.13 11.86 -13.68
C ARG A 91 -4.28 12.50 -12.31
N TYR A 92 -3.41 12.15 -11.37
CA TYR A 92 -3.49 12.60 -9.98
C TYR A 92 -2.30 13.47 -9.63
N LEU A 93 -2.56 14.57 -8.91
CA LEU A 93 -1.56 15.33 -8.18
C LEU A 93 -1.81 15.23 -6.69
N TYR A 94 -0.75 15.12 -5.92
CA TYR A 94 -0.74 14.91 -4.48
C TYR A 94 -0.28 16.17 -3.78
N LEU A 95 -0.99 16.54 -2.70
CA LEU A 95 -0.67 17.72 -1.91
C LEU A 95 0.41 17.35 -0.86
N THR A 96 1.59 17.88 -1.08
CA THR A 96 2.72 17.82 -0.15
C THR A 96 3.16 19.25 0.20
N GLN A 97 4.28 19.72 -0.26
CA GLN A 97 4.65 21.16 -0.22
C GLN A 97 3.93 21.98 -1.33
N GLY A 98 3.23 21.31 -2.22
CA GLY A 98 2.44 21.79 -3.34
C GLY A 98 1.86 20.57 -4.05
N PHE A 99 1.10 20.80 -5.13
CA PHE A 99 0.55 19.71 -5.93
C PHE A 99 1.61 19.16 -6.88
N LEU A 100 2.07 17.93 -6.61
CA LEU A 100 3.11 17.24 -7.37
C LEU A 100 2.64 15.84 -7.79
N CYS A 101 3.26 15.27 -8.82
CA CYS A 101 3.03 13.87 -9.16
C CYS A 101 3.61 12.93 -8.09
N ARG A 102 3.16 11.69 -8.06
CA ARG A 102 3.61 10.67 -7.09
C ARG A 102 5.14 10.56 -6.99
N THR A 103 5.83 10.64 -8.13
CA THR A 103 7.30 10.47 -8.18
C THR A 103 8.02 11.68 -7.58
N CYS A 104 7.62 12.91 -7.96
CA CYS A 104 8.20 14.14 -7.40
C CYS A 104 7.87 14.30 -5.92
N ALA A 105 6.67 13.93 -5.50
CA ALA A 105 6.25 13.89 -4.11
C ALA A 105 6.89 12.73 -3.30
N LYS A 106 7.68 11.85 -3.94
CA LYS A 106 8.35 10.69 -3.32
C LYS A 106 7.40 9.77 -2.55
N LEU A 107 6.16 9.60 -3.04
CA LEU A 107 5.16 8.77 -2.38
C LEU A 107 5.26 7.30 -2.78
N ASN A 108 5.08 6.42 -1.80
CA ASN A 108 5.02 4.98 -2.00
C ASN A 108 3.59 4.46 -1.77
N TYR A 109 3.21 3.42 -2.52
CA TYR A 109 1.96 2.73 -2.23
C TYR A 109 2.07 1.94 -0.93
N ARG A 110 0.98 1.90 -0.15
CA ARG A 110 0.91 1.08 1.08
C ARG A 110 1.33 -0.37 0.82
N SER A 111 0.94 -0.93 -0.31
CA SER A 111 1.33 -2.30 -0.71
C SER A 111 2.84 -2.52 -0.89
N GLN A 112 3.59 -1.45 -1.21
CA GLN A 112 5.06 -1.50 -1.34
C GLN A 112 5.75 -1.41 0.03
N GLN A 113 5.11 -0.79 1.01
CA GLN A 113 5.64 -0.63 2.38
C GLN A 113 5.23 -1.78 3.30
N GLN A 114 4.29 -2.63 2.89
CA GLN A 114 3.92 -3.80 3.67
C GLN A 114 5.02 -4.86 3.62
N THR A 115 5.46 -5.30 4.79
CA THR A 115 6.29 -6.51 4.90
C THR A 115 5.48 -7.69 4.34
N ARG A 116 6.13 -8.52 3.54
CA ARG A 116 5.54 -9.75 3.01
C ARG A 116 5.79 -10.91 3.97
N ASP A 117 5.47 -10.71 5.26
CA ASP A 117 5.55 -11.72 6.30
C ASP A 117 4.34 -12.69 6.26
N SER A 118 4.39 -13.72 7.07
CA SER A 118 3.31 -14.70 7.17
C SER A 118 2.00 -14.06 7.62
N MET A 119 2.05 -13.11 8.57
CA MET A 119 0.87 -12.44 9.11
C MET A 119 0.15 -11.57 8.07
N THR A 120 0.89 -10.95 7.16
CA THR A 120 0.29 -10.20 6.04
C THR A 120 -0.60 -11.11 5.18
N TYR A 121 -0.19 -12.33 4.90
CA TYR A 121 -1.00 -13.28 4.13
C TYR A 121 -2.18 -13.83 4.93
N TYR A 122 -2.03 -14.04 6.23
CA TYR A 122 -3.11 -14.38 7.13
C TYR A 122 -4.22 -13.30 7.11
N HIS A 123 -3.87 -12.05 7.36
CA HIS A 123 -4.84 -10.94 7.37
C HIS A 123 -5.53 -10.75 6.01
N LYS A 124 -4.78 -10.79 4.91
CA LYS A 124 -5.37 -10.72 3.56
C LYS A 124 -6.30 -11.88 3.24
N GLY A 125 -5.99 -13.07 3.71
CA GLY A 125 -6.86 -14.24 3.58
C GLY A 125 -8.14 -14.08 4.38
N MET A 126 -8.05 -13.58 5.60
CA MET A 126 -9.19 -13.32 6.48
C MET A 126 -10.12 -12.24 5.92
N GLU A 127 -9.58 -11.12 5.47
CA GLU A 127 -10.34 -10.05 4.83
C GLU A 127 -11.04 -10.57 3.57
N TYR A 128 -10.32 -11.31 2.75
CA TYR A 128 -10.86 -11.88 1.52
C TYR A 128 -11.99 -12.88 1.79
N ALA A 129 -11.87 -13.71 2.84
CA ALA A 129 -12.91 -14.64 3.22
C ALA A 129 -14.16 -13.92 3.71
N LYS A 130 -14.02 -12.89 4.55
CA LYS A 130 -15.14 -12.04 5.02
C LYS A 130 -15.90 -11.39 3.88
N GLU A 131 -15.19 -10.92 2.86
CA GLU A 131 -15.78 -10.17 1.75
C GLU A 131 -16.46 -11.08 0.72
N HIS A 132 -15.89 -12.27 0.47
CA HIS A 132 -16.28 -13.08 -0.69
C HIS A 132 -16.76 -14.51 -0.35
N LEU A 133 -16.60 -14.96 0.88
CA LEU A 133 -16.92 -16.33 1.29
C LEU A 133 -17.76 -16.33 2.57
N SER A 134 -17.31 -17.02 3.61
CA SER A 134 -17.97 -17.05 4.91
C SER A 134 -17.13 -16.34 5.97
N LEU A 135 -17.81 -15.90 7.05
CA LEU A 135 -17.14 -15.33 8.20
C LEU A 135 -16.23 -16.39 8.85
N PRO A 136 -14.98 -16.04 9.15
CA PRO A 136 -14.08 -16.92 9.85
C PRO A 136 -14.56 -17.14 11.31
N PRO A 137 -14.26 -18.31 11.91
CA PRO A 137 -14.46 -18.54 13.34
C PRO A 137 -13.76 -17.48 14.20
N ALA A 138 -14.34 -17.13 15.34
CA ALA A 138 -13.80 -16.09 16.22
C ALA A 138 -12.43 -16.47 16.82
N ASP A 139 -12.18 -17.76 17.02
CA ASP A 139 -10.97 -18.36 17.59
C ASP A 139 -9.92 -18.72 16.54
N LEU A 140 -10.14 -18.37 15.26
CA LEU A 140 -9.21 -18.69 14.18
C LEU A 140 -7.88 -17.97 14.38
N ASN A 141 -6.81 -18.71 14.52
CA ASN A 141 -5.43 -18.22 14.63
C ASN A 141 -4.59 -18.61 13.40
N GLY A 142 -3.33 -18.17 13.35
CA GLY A 142 -2.46 -18.41 12.22
C GLY A 142 -2.21 -19.89 11.91
N PHE A 143 -2.23 -20.77 12.90
CA PHE A 143 -2.07 -22.22 12.69
C PHE A 143 -3.35 -22.86 12.16
N SER A 144 -4.50 -22.58 12.80
CA SER A 144 -5.80 -23.11 12.38
C SER A 144 -6.26 -22.52 11.04
N PHE A 145 -5.78 -21.35 10.66
CA PHE A 145 -6.05 -20.73 9.36
C PHE A 145 -5.68 -21.62 8.19
N CYS A 146 -4.55 -22.35 8.25
CA CYS A 146 -4.13 -23.24 7.16
C CYS A 146 -5.05 -24.45 6.96
N ALA A 147 -5.74 -24.88 8.01
CA ALA A 147 -6.66 -26.01 7.97
C ALA A 147 -8.11 -25.58 7.71
N TRP A 148 -8.44 -24.31 7.90
CA TRP A 148 -9.80 -23.82 7.74
C TRP A 148 -10.19 -23.65 6.28
N ILE A 149 -11.34 -24.17 5.90
CA ILE A 149 -11.94 -24.01 4.57
C ILE A 149 -13.27 -23.25 4.75
N PRO A 150 -13.39 -22.04 4.18
CA PRO A 150 -14.63 -21.25 4.25
C PRO A 150 -15.80 -21.96 3.56
N ASP A 151 -16.98 -21.92 4.16
CA ASP A 151 -18.19 -22.46 3.56
C ASP A 151 -18.66 -21.63 2.35
N ARG A 152 -19.45 -22.29 1.51
CA ARG A 152 -20.09 -21.61 0.39
C ARG A 152 -21.25 -20.74 0.87
N PRO A 153 -21.25 -19.42 0.63
CA PRO A 153 -22.38 -18.55 0.94
C PRO A 153 -23.68 -19.00 0.27
N ARG A 154 -24.80 -18.80 0.95
CA ARG A 154 -26.12 -19.07 0.37
C ARG A 154 -26.31 -18.24 -0.90
N GLY A 155 -26.87 -18.85 -1.95
CA GLY A 155 -27.11 -18.19 -3.22
C GLY A 155 -25.88 -18.07 -4.15
N MET A 156 -24.69 -18.37 -3.68
CA MET A 156 -23.50 -18.33 -4.56
C MET A 156 -23.45 -19.56 -5.45
N HIS A 157 -23.22 -19.35 -6.76
CA HIS A 157 -23.04 -20.45 -7.70
C HIS A 157 -21.74 -21.22 -7.44
N GLN A 158 -21.76 -22.54 -7.65
CA GLN A 158 -20.61 -23.42 -7.33
C GLN A 158 -19.32 -23.05 -8.08
N THR A 159 -19.41 -22.60 -9.32
CA THR A 159 -18.24 -22.16 -10.10
C THR A 159 -17.62 -20.89 -9.52
N THR A 160 -18.45 -19.95 -9.06
CA THR A 160 -18.01 -18.71 -8.40
C THR A 160 -17.34 -19.03 -7.07
N TYR A 161 -17.95 -19.90 -6.26
CA TYR A 161 -17.36 -20.37 -5.01
C TYR A 161 -15.98 -21.00 -5.23
N ARG A 162 -15.84 -21.92 -6.20
CA ARG A 162 -14.54 -22.55 -6.52
C ARG A 162 -13.48 -21.52 -6.92
N LYS A 163 -13.85 -20.48 -7.66
CA LYS A 163 -12.96 -19.39 -8.05
C LYS A 163 -12.47 -18.63 -6.83
N HIS A 164 -13.37 -18.25 -5.91
CA HIS A 164 -13.00 -17.54 -4.68
C HIS A 164 -12.19 -18.45 -3.74
N LEU A 165 -12.60 -19.71 -3.57
CA LEU A 165 -11.87 -20.68 -2.77
C LEU A 165 -10.43 -20.87 -3.27
N LYS A 166 -10.24 -21.01 -4.59
CA LYS A 166 -8.89 -21.12 -5.18
C LYS A 166 -8.01 -19.89 -4.85
N ARG A 167 -8.60 -18.70 -4.80
CA ARG A 167 -7.88 -17.48 -4.44
C ARG A 167 -7.56 -17.43 -2.94
N PHE A 168 -8.50 -17.84 -2.09
CA PHE A 168 -8.30 -17.97 -0.63
C PHE A 168 -7.18 -18.96 -0.31
N LEU A 169 -7.22 -20.18 -0.86
CA LEU A 169 -6.19 -21.20 -0.68
C LEU A 169 -4.78 -20.72 -1.10
N ARG A 170 -4.70 -19.77 -2.02
CA ARG A 170 -3.43 -19.14 -2.38
C ARG A 170 -2.86 -18.28 -1.26
N TYR A 171 -3.71 -17.62 -0.47
CA TYR A 171 -3.27 -16.90 0.74
C TYR A 171 -2.79 -17.85 1.82
N GLN A 172 -3.51 -18.96 2.06
CA GLN A 172 -3.08 -20.00 3.01
C GLN A 172 -1.71 -20.57 2.66
N ARG A 173 -1.50 -21.00 1.43
CA ARG A 173 -0.21 -21.54 0.98
C ARG A 173 0.94 -20.53 1.15
N ARG A 174 0.69 -19.26 0.89
CA ARG A 174 1.69 -18.20 1.08
C ARG A 174 1.98 -17.94 2.55
N HIS A 175 0.96 -17.97 3.38
CA HIS A 175 1.11 -17.85 4.83
C HIS A 175 1.96 -19.02 5.36
N GLU A 176 1.61 -20.26 5.04
CA GLU A 176 2.31 -21.46 5.44
C GLU A 176 3.79 -21.46 5.00
N ALA A 177 4.03 -21.23 3.71
CA ALA A 177 5.39 -21.17 3.15
C ALA A 177 6.24 -20.07 3.83
N ARG A 178 5.64 -18.93 4.16
CA ARG A 178 6.36 -17.85 4.82
C ARG A 178 6.62 -18.12 6.30
N THR A 179 5.64 -18.70 7.00
CA THR A 179 5.81 -19.15 8.39
C THR A 179 6.96 -20.15 8.50
N LEU A 180 7.00 -21.14 7.61
CA LEU A 180 8.08 -22.12 7.57
C LEU A 180 9.44 -21.44 7.31
N ALA A 181 9.51 -20.53 6.34
CA ALA A 181 10.76 -19.80 6.05
C ALA A 181 11.22 -18.92 7.22
N ASP A 182 10.30 -18.29 7.93
CA ASP A 182 10.60 -17.46 9.11
C ASP A 182 11.07 -18.33 10.29
N LEU A 183 10.46 -19.49 10.51
CA LEU A 183 10.90 -20.50 11.50
C LEU A 183 12.32 -21.00 11.19
N MET A 184 12.57 -21.41 9.95
CA MET A 184 13.90 -21.86 9.51
C MET A 184 14.98 -20.79 9.74
N ARG A 185 14.66 -19.53 9.47
CA ARG A 185 15.55 -18.39 9.71
C ARG A 185 15.85 -18.19 11.21
N ILE A 186 14.84 -18.37 12.07
CA ILE A 186 15.00 -18.23 13.53
C ILE A 186 15.86 -19.38 14.06
N ILE A 187 15.56 -20.62 13.69
CA ILE A 187 16.32 -21.81 14.10
C ILE A 187 17.77 -21.67 13.63
N GLY A 188 18.00 -21.31 12.38
CA GLY A 188 19.36 -21.09 11.87
C GLY A 188 20.14 -20.03 12.63
N LYS A 189 19.51 -18.90 13.01
CA LYS A 189 20.15 -17.87 13.83
C LYS A 189 20.48 -18.35 15.25
N VAL A 190 19.61 -19.13 15.86
CA VAL A 190 19.81 -19.68 17.20
C VAL A 190 21.01 -20.63 17.17
N GLU A 191 21.07 -21.51 16.18
CA GLU A 191 22.16 -22.48 16.04
C GLU A 191 23.52 -21.81 15.75
N ILE A 192 23.55 -20.81 14.84
CA ILE A 192 24.75 -20.02 14.58
C ILE A 192 25.23 -19.30 15.85
N ASN A 193 24.32 -18.69 16.61
CA ASN A 193 24.68 -18.02 17.87
C ASN A 193 25.18 -19.00 18.93
N ARG A 194 24.65 -20.22 18.97
CA ARG A 194 25.13 -21.29 19.83
C ARG A 194 26.55 -21.66 19.48
N LEU A 195 26.83 -21.98 18.22
CA LEU A 195 28.17 -22.35 17.74
C LEU A 195 29.20 -21.23 17.99
N MET A 196 28.83 -19.96 17.76
CA MET A 196 29.72 -18.82 18.06
C MET A 196 30.04 -18.70 19.56
N ARG A 197 29.07 -18.99 20.44
CA ARG A 197 29.31 -19.00 21.90
C ARG A 197 30.23 -20.16 22.34
N GLU A 198 30.08 -21.33 21.76
CA GLU A 198 30.91 -22.48 21.98
C GLU A 198 32.37 -22.20 21.56
N GLN A 199 32.58 -21.69 20.34
CA GLN A 199 33.91 -21.31 19.87
C GLN A 199 34.57 -20.24 20.76
N LYS A 200 33.78 -19.25 21.24
CA LYS A 200 34.32 -18.22 22.15
C LYS A 200 34.69 -18.75 23.54
N ARG A 201 34.10 -19.87 23.96
CA ARG A 201 34.47 -20.57 25.21
C ARG A 201 35.72 -21.41 25.06
N GLU A 202 35.94 -21.97 23.87
CA GLU A 202 37.10 -22.81 23.56
C GLU A 202 38.35 -22.02 23.23
N GLN A 203 38.27 -20.73 22.92
CA GLN A 203 39.46 -19.89 22.78
C GLN A 203 40.10 -19.68 24.15
N PRO A 204 41.32 -20.21 24.38
CA PRO A 204 42.00 -19.98 25.64
C PRO A 204 42.20 -18.49 25.86
N ARG A 205 41.88 -18.02 27.06
CA ARG A 205 42.22 -16.67 27.51
C ARG A 205 43.75 -16.61 27.56
N ASN A 206 44.37 -16.26 26.44
CA ASN A 206 45.77 -15.87 26.44
C ASN A 206 45.89 -14.56 27.19
N GLY A 207 45.93 -14.68 28.51
CA GLY A 207 46.39 -13.62 29.42
C GLY A 207 47.88 -13.44 29.26
N GLY A 208 48.27 -12.61 28.29
CA GLY A 208 49.65 -12.13 28.23
C GLY A 208 49.94 -11.27 29.44
N LYS A 209 50.48 -11.86 30.47
CA LYS A 209 51.34 -11.14 31.43
C LYS A 209 52.64 -10.88 30.70
N TYR A 210 52.84 -9.70 30.24
CA TYR A 210 54.18 -9.15 30.06
C TYR A 210 54.38 -8.13 31.17
N GLY A 211 55.33 -8.51 32.06
CA GLY A 211 55.90 -7.64 33.09
C GLY A 211 56.75 -6.53 32.48
#